data_910021449ceeea3e35bebe473aec01f1
#
_entry.id   910021449ceeea3e35bebe473aec01f1
#
_cell.length_a   1.000
_cell.length_b   1.000
_cell.length_c   1.000
_cell.angle_alpha   90.00
_cell.angle_beta   90.00
_cell.angle_gamma   90.00
#
_symmetry.space_group_name_H-M   'P 1'
#
loop_
_entity.id
_entity.type
_entity.pdbx_description
1 polymer ?
#
loop_
_entity_poly.entity_id
_entity_poly.type
_entity_poly.pdbx_seq_one_letter_code
_entity_poly.pdbx_strand_id
1 'polypeptide(L)'
;MVETRNGTGTYVKRQISGNYMLNIVPIGDLQFEDIVEVLDFLCLIEDSVAAMAVQRCTQEELAELQAIHKRLIAAKDQNDLEALTNVDVEFHSKIAMITQNSLVVQTYALLLEFLQPVMHRTYVTLGAEEGIPYHERLIQAFCAHDAVSAKNVMGAHAQNR
;
A
#
# COMPACT_ATOMS: atom_id res chain seq x y z
N MET A 1 -19.16 -19.08 7.69
CA MET A 1 -19.09 -20.35 8.44
C MET A 1 -20.40 -20.52 9.18
N VAL A 2 -21.00 -21.68 9.14
CA VAL A 2 -22.25 -21.98 9.86
C VAL A 2 -21.94 -22.83 11.09
N GLU A 3 -22.69 -22.65 12.14
CA GLU A 3 -22.67 -23.47 13.36
C GLU A 3 -24.01 -24.13 13.54
N THR A 4 -24.04 -25.45 13.59
CA THR A 4 -25.26 -26.22 13.86
C THR A 4 -25.27 -26.55 15.35
N ARG A 5 -26.33 -26.15 16.07
CA ARG A 5 -26.55 -26.50 17.45
C ARG A 5 -27.69 -27.53 17.52
N ASN A 6 -27.40 -28.70 18.12
CA ASN A 6 -28.38 -29.76 18.27
C ASN A 6 -29.65 -29.25 18.94
N GLY A 7 -30.76 -29.38 18.24
CA GLY A 7 -32.10 -29.02 18.75
C GLY A 7 -32.54 -27.57 18.56
N THR A 8 -31.65 -26.65 18.07
CA THR A 8 -32.00 -25.23 17.95
C THR A 8 -31.77 -24.63 16.54
N GLY A 9 -31.20 -25.40 15.61
CA GLY A 9 -31.03 -24.98 14.21
C GLY A 9 -29.58 -24.65 13.81
N THR A 10 -29.43 -24.18 12.58
CA THR A 10 -28.15 -23.78 12.01
C THR A 10 -28.09 -22.26 11.96
N TYR A 11 -27.04 -21.70 12.55
CA TYR A 11 -26.82 -20.26 12.67
C TYR A 11 -25.61 -19.83 11.82
N VAL A 12 -25.72 -18.69 11.13
CA VAL A 12 -24.58 -18.07 10.46
C VAL A 12 -23.75 -17.32 11.49
N LYS A 13 -22.49 -17.74 11.67
CA LYS A 13 -21.54 -16.98 12.50
C LYS A 13 -21.21 -15.65 11.83
N ARG A 14 -21.43 -14.56 12.53
CA ARG A 14 -21.11 -13.21 12.06
C ARG A 14 -19.60 -12.87 12.15
N GLN A 15 -18.76 -13.85 12.42
CA GLN A 15 -17.31 -13.65 12.31
C GLN A 15 -16.90 -13.83 10.87
N ILE A 16 -16.81 -12.71 10.14
CA ILE A 16 -15.96 -12.61 8.98
C ILE A 16 -14.53 -12.56 9.56
N SER A 17 -13.90 -13.71 9.72
CA SER A 17 -12.46 -13.73 9.93
C SER A 17 -11.84 -13.19 8.63
N GLY A 18 -10.90 -12.26 8.73
CA GLY A 18 -10.37 -11.50 7.60
C GLY A 18 -9.73 -12.30 6.45
N ASN A 19 -9.69 -13.63 6.57
CA ASN A 19 -9.11 -14.54 5.59
C ASN A 19 -10.08 -14.96 4.46
N TYR A 20 -11.31 -14.46 4.40
CA TYR A 20 -12.28 -14.89 3.39
C TYR A 20 -12.41 -13.94 2.18
N MET A 21 -11.79 -12.78 2.22
CA MET A 21 -11.94 -11.83 1.14
C MET A 21 -11.12 -12.16 -0.10
N LEU A 22 -10.05 -12.90 0.09
CA LEU A 22 -9.20 -13.34 -1.00
C LEU A 22 -8.74 -14.77 -0.67
N ASN A 23 -9.26 -15.79 -1.38
CA ASN A 23 -8.59 -17.09 -1.54
C ASN A 23 -7.33 -16.86 -2.39
N ILE A 24 -6.49 -15.91 -1.96
CA ILE A 24 -5.24 -15.66 -2.62
C ILE A 24 -4.28 -16.76 -2.19
N VAL A 25 -3.55 -17.26 -3.15
CA VAL A 25 -2.48 -18.22 -3.06
C VAL A 25 -1.61 -17.93 -1.83
N PRO A 26 -1.20 -18.92 -1.03
CA PRO A 26 -0.23 -18.71 0.04
C PRO A 26 1.02 -18.00 -0.49
N ILE A 27 1.53 -17.02 0.26
CA ILE A 27 2.66 -16.17 -0.18
C ILE A 27 3.87 -17.00 -0.68
N GLY A 28 4.06 -18.19 -0.12
CA GLY A 28 5.15 -19.09 -0.52
C GLY A 28 4.97 -19.80 -1.88
N ASP A 29 3.77 -19.76 -2.45
CA ASP A 29 3.40 -20.45 -3.68
C ASP A 29 3.12 -19.49 -4.85
N LEU A 30 3.36 -18.16 -4.66
CA LEU A 30 3.13 -17.14 -5.69
C LEU A 30 4.04 -17.38 -6.90
N GLN A 31 3.41 -17.47 -8.07
CA GLN A 31 4.08 -17.49 -9.36
C GLN A 31 4.31 -16.05 -9.86
N PHE A 32 5.12 -15.90 -10.89
CA PHE A 32 5.39 -14.57 -11.47
C PHE A 32 4.12 -13.91 -12.02
N GLU A 33 3.22 -14.70 -12.59
CA GLU A 33 1.94 -14.26 -13.12
C GLU A 33 1.04 -13.67 -12.03
N ASP A 34 1.02 -14.26 -10.84
CA ASP A 34 0.25 -13.76 -9.68
C ASP A 34 0.76 -12.38 -9.23
N ILE A 35 2.08 -12.17 -9.27
CA ILE A 35 2.70 -10.89 -8.93
C ILE A 35 2.29 -9.81 -9.92
N VAL A 36 2.27 -10.11 -11.21
CA VAL A 36 1.82 -9.16 -12.25
C VAL A 36 0.37 -8.78 -12.03
N GLU A 37 -0.52 -9.73 -11.72
CA GLU A 37 -1.92 -9.45 -11.42
C GLU A 37 -2.09 -8.56 -10.18
N VAL A 38 -1.28 -8.76 -9.14
CA VAL A 38 -1.28 -7.90 -7.94
C VAL A 38 -0.81 -6.49 -8.28
N LEU A 39 0.24 -6.33 -9.06
CA LEU A 39 0.74 -5.03 -9.52
C LEU A 39 -0.30 -4.31 -10.38
N ASP A 40 -0.92 -5.01 -11.34
CA ASP A 40 -1.98 -4.46 -12.17
C ASP A 40 -3.16 -3.96 -11.32
N PHE A 41 -3.58 -4.74 -10.32
CA PHE A 41 -4.65 -4.33 -9.42
C PHE A 41 -4.25 -3.11 -8.57
N LEU A 42 -3.02 -3.04 -8.07
CA LEU A 42 -2.52 -1.87 -7.38
C LEU A 42 -2.54 -0.62 -8.27
N CYS A 43 -2.05 -0.72 -9.50
CA CYS A 43 -2.09 0.38 -10.47
C CYS A 43 -3.52 0.93 -10.68
N LEU A 44 -4.53 0.04 -10.64
CA LEU A 44 -5.93 0.44 -10.80
C LEU A 44 -6.49 1.25 -9.63
N ILE A 45 -5.95 1.08 -8.41
CA ILE A 45 -6.54 1.68 -7.21
C ILE A 45 -5.68 2.79 -6.59
N GLU A 46 -4.35 2.74 -6.74
CA GLU A 46 -3.41 3.63 -6.03
C GLU A 46 -3.65 5.10 -6.33
N ASP A 47 -3.92 5.44 -7.56
CA ASP A 47 -4.22 6.81 -7.99
C ASP A 47 -5.44 7.39 -7.27
N SER A 48 -6.50 6.60 -7.20
CA SER A 48 -7.76 6.97 -6.54
C SER A 48 -7.62 7.01 -5.01
N VAL A 49 -6.81 6.13 -4.45
CA VAL A 49 -6.48 6.11 -3.02
C VAL A 49 -5.70 7.36 -2.64
N ALA A 50 -4.69 7.77 -3.42
CA ALA A 50 -3.94 8.99 -3.18
C ALA A 50 -4.83 10.24 -3.23
N ALA A 51 -5.72 10.35 -4.22
CA ALA A 51 -6.68 11.44 -4.34
C ALA A 51 -7.63 11.51 -3.13
N MET A 52 -8.14 10.37 -2.67
CA MET A 52 -8.99 10.28 -1.48
C MET A 52 -8.23 10.67 -0.22
N ALA A 53 -6.99 10.23 -0.08
CA ALA A 53 -6.16 10.54 1.07
C ALA A 53 -5.88 12.05 1.17
N VAL A 54 -5.51 12.72 0.09
CA VAL A 54 -5.28 14.17 0.07
C VAL A 54 -6.49 14.96 0.57
N GLN A 55 -7.71 14.55 0.22
CA GLN A 55 -8.94 15.21 0.65
C GLN A 55 -9.23 15.07 2.16
N ARG A 56 -8.63 14.09 2.83
CA ARG A 56 -8.90 13.75 4.23
C ARG A 56 -7.72 14.00 5.16
N CYS A 57 -6.56 14.29 4.59
CA CYS A 57 -5.31 14.42 5.31
C CYS A 57 -5.34 15.58 6.30
N THR A 58 -5.05 15.31 7.56
CA THR A 58 -4.81 16.32 8.58
C THR A 58 -3.36 16.82 8.53
N GLN A 59 -3.07 17.93 9.22
CA GLN A 59 -1.71 18.47 9.32
C GLN A 59 -0.78 17.52 10.08
N GLU A 60 -1.30 16.81 11.08
CA GLU A 60 -0.56 15.80 11.83
C GLU A 60 -0.18 14.62 10.95
N GLU A 61 -1.13 14.11 10.18
CA GLU A 61 -0.90 13.00 9.24
C GLU A 61 0.07 13.38 8.11
N LEU A 62 0.02 14.62 7.64
CA LEU A 62 0.98 15.15 6.68
C LEU A 62 2.39 15.20 7.28
N ALA A 63 2.53 15.65 8.53
CA ALA A 63 3.81 15.68 9.22
C ALA A 63 4.39 14.26 9.41
N GLU A 64 3.54 13.28 9.73
CA GLU A 64 3.95 11.88 9.81
C GLU A 64 4.40 11.36 8.44
N LEU A 65 3.67 11.63 7.36
CA LEU A 65 4.05 11.24 6.00
C LEU A 65 5.39 11.83 5.58
N GLN A 66 5.63 13.09 5.91
CA GLN A 66 6.93 13.76 5.69
C GLN A 66 8.06 13.14 6.51
N ALA A 67 7.78 12.71 7.73
CA ALA A 67 8.77 12.03 8.59
C ALA A 67 9.14 10.65 8.03
N ILE A 68 8.17 9.90 7.52
CA ILE A 68 8.40 8.62 6.84
C ILE A 68 9.28 8.84 5.61
N HIS A 69 8.97 9.83 4.79
CA HIS A 69 9.75 10.14 3.59
C HIS A 69 11.21 10.53 3.91
N LYS A 70 11.45 11.29 4.98
CA LYS A 70 12.82 11.59 5.42
C LYS A 70 13.59 10.32 5.81
N ARG A 71 12.94 9.36 6.43
CA ARG A 71 13.54 8.06 6.76
C ARG A 71 13.84 7.25 5.49
N LEU A 72 12.98 7.33 4.47
CA LEU A 72 13.21 6.71 3.18
C LEU A 72 14.50 7.24 2.52
N ILE A 73 14.66 8.58 2.48
CA ILE A 73 15.88 9.21 1.97
C ILE A 73 17.11 8.76 2.76
N ALA A 74 17.02 8.74 4.08
CA ALA A 74 18.13 8.31 4.93
C ALA A 74 18.52 6.85 4.70
N ALA A 75 17.56 5.94 4.51
CA ALA A 75 17.83 4.55 4.18
C ALA A 75 18.51 4.40 2.81
N LYS A 76 18.05 5.18 1.81
CA LYS A 76 18.71 5.25 0.50
C LYS A 76 20.16 5.72 0.62
N ASP A 77 20.41 6.83 1.32
CA ASP A 77 21.75 7.42 1.46
C ASP A 77 22.72 6.48 2.18
N GLN A 78 22.20 5.59 3.04
CA GLN A 78 22.97 4.56 3.73
C GLN A 78 23.09 3.27 2.91
N ASN A 79 22.46 3.20 1.75
CA ASN A 79 22.34 1.99 0.92
C ASN A 79 21.79 0.78 1.72
N ASP A 80 20.88 1.06 2.67
CA ASP A 80 20.18 0.03 3.46
C ASP A 80 18.88 -0.35 2.72
N LEU A 81 18.99 -1.34 1.85
CA LEU A 81 17.88 -1.77 0.98
C LEU A 81 16.73 -2.42 1.77
N GLU A 82 17.02 -3.03 2.91
CA GLU A 82 15.97 -3.60 3.78
C GLU A 82 15.18 -2.48 4.45
N ALA A 83 15.86 -1.53 5.08
CA ALA A 83 15.21 -0.36 5.67
C ALA A 83 14.44 0.44 4.61
N LEU A 84 15.01 0.63 3.42
CA LEU A 84 14.38 1.32 2.31
C LEU A 84 13.05 0.65 1.92
N THR A 85 13.05 -0.67 1.72
CA THR A 85 11.85 -1.43 1.39
C THR A 85 10.78 -1.31 2.46
N ASN A 86 11.17 -1.46 3.74
CA ASN A 86 10.25 -1.38 4.86
C ASN A 86 9.62 0.01 4.99
N VAL A 87 10.41 1.07 4.80
CA VAL A 87 9.93 2.46 4.91
C VAL A 87 9.06 2.83 3.70
N ASP A 88 9.32 2.29 2.52
CA ASP A 88 8.49 2.49 1.34
C ASP A 88 7.10 1.85 1.52
N VAL A 89 7.05 0.62 2.02
CA VAL A 89 5.79 -0.04 2.40
C VAL A 89 5.04 0.78 3.46
N GLU A 90 5.74 1.33 4.45
CA GLU A 90 5.16 2.21 5.47
C GLU A 90 4.58 3.49 4.86
N PHE A 91 5.25 4.10 3.87
CA PHE A 91 4.78 5.30 3.18
C PHE A 91 3.44 5.07 2.48
N HIS A 92 3.35 4.02 1.67
CA HIS A 92 2.11 3.65 0.98
C HIS A 92 1.00 3.22 1.94
N SER A 93 1.34 2.47 2.98
CA SER A 93 0.40 2.11 4.05
C SER A 93 -0.17 3.35 4.75
N LYS A 94 0.67 4.35 5.03
CA LYS A 94 0.22 5.61 5.64
C LYS A 94 -0.77 6.36 4.73
N ILE A 95 -0.52 6.42 3.43
CA ILE A 95 -1.47 7.02 2.47
C ILE A 95 -2.82 6.29 2.52
N ALA A 96 -2.81 4.96 2.53
CA ALA A 96 -4.03 4.17 2.65
C ALA A 96 -4.77 4.45 3.97
N MET A 97 -4.06 4.56 5.10
CA MET A 97 -4.63 4.88 6.42
C MET A 97 -5.30 6.26 6.45
N ILE A 98 -4.70 7.27 5.82
CA ILE A 98 -5.26 8.64 5.71
C ILE A 98 -6.62 8.63 5.00
N THR A 99 -6.91 7.64 4.14
CA THR A 99 -8.24 7.52 3.52
C THR A 99 -9.36 7.29 4.53
N GLN A 100 -9.07 6.84 5.74
CA GLN A 100 -10.03 6.46 6.78
C GLN A 100 -11.08 5.43 6.28
N ASN A 101 -10.74 4.69 5.24
CA ASN A 101 -11.57 3.63 4.69
C ASN A 101 -10.97 2.27 5.06
N SER A 102 -11.62 1.57 5.98
CA SER A 102 -11.12 0.30 6.51
C SER A 102 -10.91 -0.78 5.43
N LEU A 103 -11.72 -0.76 4.36
CA LEU A 103 -11.57 -1.69 3.25
C LEU A 103 -10.30 -1.39 2.45
N VAL A 104 -10.04 -0.10 2.16
CA VAL A 104 -8.80 0.34 1.51
C VAL A 104 -7.59 -0.08 2.34
N VAL A 105 -7.60 0.22 3.64
CA VAL A 105 -6.49 -0.10 4.56
C VAL A 105 -6.19 -1.61 4.57
N GLN A 106 -7.22 -2.45 4.71
CA GLN A 106 -7.05 -3.90 4.75
C GLN A 106 -6.58 -4.47 3.41
N THR A 107 -7.12 -3.96 2.29
CA THR A 107 -6.69 -4.36 0.95
C THR A 107 -5.23 -4.00 0.71
N TYR A 108 -4.82 -2.77 1.06
CA TYR A 108 -3.42 -2.33 0.92
C TYR A 108 -2.46 -3.15 1.77
N ALA A 109 -2.81 -3.39 3.05
CA ALA A 109 -1.97 -4.19 3.92
C ALA A 109 -1.69 -5.58 3.34
N LEU A 110 -2.72 -6.21 2.77
CA LEU A 110 -2.57 -7.51 2.11
C LEU A 110 -1.69 -7.41 0.85
N LEU A 111 -1.98 -6.46 -0.05
CA LEU A 111 -1.24 -6.32 -1.30
C LEU A 111 0.24 -5.98 -1.07
N LEU A 112 0.54 -5.10 -0.12
CA LEU A 112 1.91 -4.72 0.22
C LEU A 112 2.70 -5.87 0.85
N GLU A 113 2.04 -6.76 1.61
CA GLU A 113 2.67 -7.99 2.13
C GLU A 113 3.16 -8.90 0.98
N PHE A 114 2.37 -9.02 -0.09
CA PHE A 114 2.77 -9.75 -1.30
C PHE A 114 3.89 -9.06 -2.06
N LEU A 115 3.86 -7.74 -2.14
CA LEU A 115 4.79 -6.98 -2.97
C LEU A 115 6.12 -6.68 -2.28
N GLN A 116 6.18 -6.68 -0.95
CA GLN A 116 7.41 -6.36 -0.22
C GLN A 116 8.65 -7.13 -0.70
N PRO A 117 8.60 -8.47 -0.91
CA PRO A 117 9.73 -9.22 -1.44
C PRO A 117 10.11 -8.81 -2.88
N VAL A 118 9.11 -8.44 -3.70
CA VAL A 118 9.30 -7.99 -5.09
C VAL A 118 9.98 -6.63 -5.09
N MET A 119 9.49 -5.68 -4.30
CA MET A 119 10.08 -4.34 -4.14
C MET A 119 11.53 -4.41 -3.68
N HIS A 120 11.82 -5.25 -2.67
CA HIS A 120 13.20 -5.47 -2.23
C HIS A 120 14.10 -5.95 -3.37
N ARG A 121 13.63 -6.92 -4.15
CA ARG A 121 14.37 -7.46 -5.30
C ARG A 121 14.57 -6.40 -6.39
N THR A 122 13.57 -5.56 -6.63
CA THR A 122 13.66 -4.44 -7.57
C THR A 122 14.73 -3.45 -7.14
N TYR A 123 14.76 -3.06 -5.87
CA TYR A 123 15.79 -2.17 -5.34
C TYR A 123 17.20 -2.76 -5.43
N VAL A 124 17.35 -4.06 -5.20
CA VAL A 124 18.64 -4.76 -5.38
C VAL A 124 19.10 -4.72 -6.84
N THR A 125 18.18 -4.83 -7.79
CA THR A 125 18.51 -5.01 -9.22
C THR A 125 18.62 -3.70 -9.99
N LEU A 126 17.70 -2.77 -9.75
CA LEU A 126 17.54 -1.52 -10.51
C LEU A 126 17.97 -0.27 -9.72
N GLY A 127 18.14 -0.40 -8.40
CA GLY A 127 18.39 0.74 -7.52
C GLY A 127 17.11 1.43 -7.04
N ALA A 128 17.25 2.27 -6.01
CA ALA A 128 16.13 2.94 -5.33
C ALA A 128 15.84 4.35 -5.86
N GLU A 129 16.46 4.75 -6.98
CA GLU A 129 16.48 6.16 -7.37
C GLU A 129 15.18 6.65 -7.99
N GLU A 130 14.39 5.77 -8.57
CA GLU A 130 13.21 6.16 -9.34
C GLU A 130 11.97 6.50 -8.50
N GLY A 131 11.76 5.86 -7.35
CA GLY A 131 10.58 6.05 -6.51
C GLY A 131 10.55 7.37 -5.74
N ILE A 132 11.70 7.80 -5.21
CA ILE A 132 11.82 8.95 -4.31
C ILE A 132 11.29 10.26 -4.92
N PRO A 133 11.57 10.62 -6.19
CA PRO A 133 11.02 11.83 -6.81
C PRO A 133 9.48 11.82 -6.90
N TYR A 134 8.86 10.65 -7.01
CA TYR A 134 7.40 10.55 -6.98
C TYR A 134 6.85 10.81 -5.59
N HIS A 135 7.49 10.27 -4.53
CA HIS A 135 7.10 10.53 -3.15
C HIS A 135 7.21 12.01 -2.79
N GLU A 136 8.26 12.70 -3.23
CA GLU A 136 8.40 14.15 -3.04
C GLU A 136 7.24 14.93 -3.68
N ARG A 137 6.90 14.60 -4.93
CA ARG A 137 5.77 15.22 -5.64
C ARG A 137 4.43 14.89 -4.99
N LEU A 138 4.27 13.69 -4.46
CA LEU A 138 3.08 13.33 -3.68
C LEU A 138 2.96 14.18 -2.43
N ILE A 139 4.03 14.35 -1.64
CA ILE A 139 4.02 15.21 -0.46
C ILE A 139 3.67 16.66 -0.83
N GLN A 140 4.19 17.17 -1.95
CA GLN A 140 3.82 18.50 -2.45
C GLN A 140 2.33 18.60 -2.76
N ALA A 141 1.75 17.58 -3.39
CA ALA A 141 0.31 17.51 -3.65
C ALA A 141 -0.51 17.45 -2.35
N PHE A 142 -0.06 16.70 -1.34
CA PHE A 142 -0.67 16.69 -0.01
C PHE A 142 -0.61 18.06 0.68
N CYS A 143 0.56 18.73 0.62
CA CYS A 143 0.71 20.10 1.16
C CYS A 143 -0.23 21.12 0.48
N ALA A 144 -0.45 20.95 -0.82
CA ALA A 144 -1.32 21.83 -1.62
C ALA A 144 -2.80 21.44 -1.56
N HIS A 145 -3.17 20.34 -0.89
CA HIS A 145 -4.49 19.72 -0.96
C HIS A 145 -4.98 19.47 -2.40
N ASP A 146 -4.04 19.15 -3.31
CA ASP A 146 -4.30 18.92 -4.73
C ASP A 146 -4.50 17.43 -5.02
N ALA A 147 -5.76 16.99 -4.95
CA ALA A 147 -6.14 15.62 -5.20
C ALA A 147 -5.90 15.18 -6.67
N VAL A 148 -5.95 16.12 -7.62
CA VAL A 148 -5.72 15.82 -9.04
C VAL A 148 -4.24 15.53 -9.29
N SER A 149 -3.36 16.38 -8.76
CA SER A 149 -1.92 16.15 -8.81
C SER A 149 -1.51 14.87 -8.10
N ALA A 150 -2.05 14.60 -6.91
CA ALA A 150 -1.78 13.37 -6.17
C ALA A 150 -2.17 12.12 -6.97
N LYS A 151 -3.36 12.14 -7.59
CA LYS A 151 -3.83 11.07 -8.47
C LYS A 151 -2.84 10.80 -9.61
N ASN A 152 -2.48 11.85 -10.34
CA ASN A 152 -1.61 11.74 -11.52
C ASN A 152 -0.20 11.26 -11.14
N VAL A 153 0.37 11.79 -10.05
CA VAL A 153 1.70 11.41 -9.57
C VAL A 153 1.71 9.96 -9.11
N MET A 154 0.70 9.54 -8.34
CA MET A 154 0.62 8.15 -7.86
C MET A 154 0.41 7.18 -9.01
N GLY A 155 -0.46 7.50 -9.99
CA GLY A 155 -0.67 6.67 -11.16
C GLY A 155 0.60 6.50 -12.00
N ALA A 156 1.39 7.57 -12.19
CA ALA A 156 2.68 7.49 -12.85
C ALA A 156 3.72 6.68 -12.03
N HIS A 157 3.71 6.80 -10.71
CA HIS A 157 4.58 6.03 -9.82
C HIS A 157 4.27 4.52 -9.90
N ALA A 158 2.99 4.15 -9.85
CA ALA A 158 2.57 2.75 -9.93
C ALA A 158 2.96 2.08 -11.25
N GLN A 159 2.93 2.82 -12.37
CA GLN A 159 3.31 2.29 -13.69
C GLN A 159 4.82 2.10 -13.88
N ASN A 160 5.65 2.71 -13.02
CA ASN A 160 7.12 2.64 -13.09
C ASN A 160 7.73 1.71 -12.03
N ARG A 161 6.93 0.89 -11.36
CA ARG A 161 7.35 -0.19 -10.47
C ARG A 161 7.51 -1.47 -11.27
#